data_5ba4afad25646b36d7e70d1ea4ac9ed6
#
_entry.id   5ba4afad25646b36d7e70d1ea4ac9ed6
#
_cell.length_a   1.000
_cell.length_b   1.000
_cell.length_c   1.000
_cell.angle_alpha   90.00
_cell.angle_beta   90.00
_cell.angle_gamma   90.00
#
_symmetry.space_group_name_H-M   'P 1'
#
loop_
_entity.id
_entity.type
_entity.pdbx_description
1 polymer ?
#
loop_
_entity_poly.entity_id
_entity_poly.type
_entity_poly.pdbx_seq_one_letter_code
_entity_poly.pdbx_strand_id
1 'polypeptide(L)'
;MQTPVYFISDIHLKLQASPEEKKRRGSLYRLLDQIRKTGGSCFFVGDLFDFYFEYPHLIPKAYMDFYQKALEMKNDGIELHLLLGNHDYWVQEFITEELMDQVYFDDAILQVDGKKLFITHGDGLLSWDHGYRILKKIIRSKFFIWLFRWVHPTIAYRLANAISKSGRHHTHSNDFNKDVRIELQNVAKNHFDNGFDFMICGHYHLGEMFSVNEGKLAVLGDWFYQPSYAIFDGTDLTLHPWENDA
;
A
#
# COMPACT_ATOMS: atom_id res chain seq x y z
N MET A 1 15.77 9.30 0.22
CA MET A 1 14.98 8.69 -0.89
C MET A 1 15.60 9.11 -2.18
N GLN A 2 15.93 8.17 -3.04
CA GLN A 2 16.57 8.38 -4.33
C GLN A 2 15.55 8.28 -5.45
N THR A 3 15.61 9.15 -6.42
CA THR A 3 14.79 9.10 -7.64
C THR A 3 15.41 8.15 -8.68
N PRO A 4 14.59 7.48 -9.49
CA PRO A 4 13.13 7.52 -9.48
C PRO A 4 12.52 6.83 -8.24
N VAL A 5 11.35 7.32 -7.79
CA VAL A 5 10.57 6.69 -6.71
C VAL A 5 9.38 5.95 -7.31
N TYR A 6 9.29 4.66 -7.04
CA TYR A 6 8.21 3.80 -7.52
C TYR A 6 7.17 3.61 -6.41
N PHE A 7 5.92 3.90 -6.68
CA PHE A 7 4.80 3.74 -5.74
C PHE A 7 3.93 2.56 -6.17
N ILE A 8 3.73 1.61 -5.24
CA ILE A 8 2.92 0.40 -5.45
C ILE A 8 1.99 0.25 -4.25
N SER A 9 0.71 -0.10 -4.47
CA SER A 9 -0.28 -0.27 -3.40
C SER A 9 -1.13 -1.51 -3.61
N ASP A 10 -1.89 -1.87 -2.58
CA ASP A 10 -2.99 -2.85 -2.65
C ASP A 10 -2.57 -4.19 -3.28
N ILE A 11 -1.39 -4.65 -2.86
CA ILE A 11 -0.82 -5.91 -3.33
C ILE A 11 -1.56 -7.09 -2.71
N HIS A 12 -1.93 -6.99 -1.44
CA HIS A 12 -2.65 -8.03 -0.70
C HIS A 12 -2.05 -9.43 -0.89
N LEU A 13 -0.77 -9.62 -0.57
CA LEU A 13 -0.15 -10.93 -0.58
C LEU A 13 -0.93 -11.89 0.32
N LYS A 14 -1.44 -12.99 -0.24
CA LYS A 14 -2.31 -13.93 0.49
C LYS A 14 -1.51 -14.89 1.34
N LEU A 15 -2.10 -15.33 2.46
CA LEU A 15 -1.52 -16.37 3.32
C LEU A 15 -1.48 -17.76 2.64
N GLN A 16 -2.33 -17.99 1.63
CA GLN A 16 -2.36 -19.23 0.87
C GLN A 16 -1.89 -18.99 -0.56
N ALA A 17 -0.82 -19.66 -0.94
CA ALA A 17 -0.25 -19.59 -2.28
C ALA A 17 -0.97 -20.54 -3.25
N SER A 18 -2.20 -20.18 -3.69
CA SER A 18 -2.85 -20.86 -4.80
C SER A 18 -2.06 -20.68 -6.11
N PRO A 19 -2.34 -21.47 -7.18
CA PRO A 19 -1.71 -21.26 -8.47
C PRO A 19 -1.86 -19.81 -8.99
N GLU A 20 -3.04 -19.21 -8.85
CA GLU A 20 -3.33 -17.84 -9.25
C GLU A 20 -2.51 -16.84 -8.42
N GLU A 21 -2.42 -17.08 -7.10
CA GLU A 21 -1.60 -16.24 -6.22
C GLU A 21 -0.12 -16.32 -6.58
N LYS A 22 0.39 -17.50 -6.91
CA LYS A 22 1.78 -17.66 -7.37
C LYS A 22 2.04 -16.92 -8.68
N LYS A 23 1.10 -16.98 -9.63
CA LYS A 23 1.19 -16.22 -10.90
C LYS A 23 1.22 -14.72 -10.62
N ARG A 24 0.33 -14.22 -9.76
CA ARG A 24 0.24 -12.82 -9.36
C ARG A 24 1.52 -12.33 -8.66
N ARG A 25 2.06 -13.11 -7.70
CA ARG A 25 3.35 -12.82 -7.07
C ARG A 25 4.49 -12.79 -8.08
N GLY A 26 4.51 -13.75 -9.01
CA GLY A 26 5.49 -13.77 -10.09
C GLY A 26 5.44 -12.50 -10.95
N SER A 27 4.25 -11.96 -11.21
CA SER A 27 4.08 -10.69 -11.91
C SER A 27 4.65 -9.51 -11.12
N LEU A 28 4.31 -9.43 -9.82
CA LEU A 28 4.87 -8.42 -8.92
C LEU A 28 6.40 -8.50 -8.88
N TYR A 29 6.96 -9.71 -8.72
CA TYR A 29 8.41 -9.87 -8.60
C TYR A 29 9.15 -9.47 -9.87
N ARG A 30 8.54 -9.63 -11.07
CA ARG A 30 9.12 -9.10 -12.31
C ARG A 30 9.19 -7.55 -12.29
N LEU A 31 8.17 -6.87 -11.76
CA LEU A 31 8.25 -5.42 -11.57
C LEU A 31 9.35 -5.05 -10.57
N LEU A 32 9.43 -5.74 -9.43
CA LEU A 32 10.49 -5.49 -8.43
C LEU A 32 11.89 -5.75 -9.00
N ASP A 33 12.05 -6.77 -9.85
CA ASP A 33 13.31 -7.02 -10.56
C ASP A 33 13.64 -5.94 -11.61
N GLN A 34 12.63 -5.34 -12.23
CA GLN A 34 12.84 -4.18 -13.10
C GLN A 34 13.29 -2.96 -12.29
N ILE A 35 12.67 -2.69 -11.14
CA ILE A 35 13.07 -1.61 -10.22
C ILE A 35 14.50 -1.81 -9.74
N ARG A 36 14.90 -3.04 -9.37
CA ARG A 36 16.29 -3.35 -8.99
C ARG A 36 17.29 -2.98 -10.08
N LYS A 37 16.96 -3.23 -11.35
CA LYS A 37 17.85 -2.93 -12.49
C LYS A 37 17.93 -1.43 -12.78
N THR A 38 16.85 -0.69 -12.52
CA THR A 38 16.79 0.75 -12.79
C THR A 38 17.43 1.57 -11.67
N GLY A 39 17.34 1.08 -10.42
CA GLY A 39 17.74 1.83 -9.23
C GLY A 39 16.64 2.75 -8.71
N GLY A 40 16.92 3.47 -7.64
CA GLY A 40 15.99 4.42 -7.01
C GLY A 40 15.40 3.91 -5.70
N SER A 41 14.17 4.31 -5.40
CA SER A 41 13.44 3.92 -4.18
C SER A 41 12.13 3.24 -4.51
N CYS A 42 11.68 2.28 -3.70
CA CYS A 42 10.39 1.63 -3.83
C CYS A 42 9.52 1.94 -2.60
N PHE A 43 8.36 2.50 -2.81
CA PHE A 43 7.42 2.91 -1.77
C PHE A 43 6.13 2.11 -1.87
N PHE A 44 5.88 1.23 -0.90
CA PHE A 44 4.62 0.51 -0.77
C PHE A 44 3.60 1.38 -0.03
N VAL A 45 2.47 1.69 -0.69
CA VAL A 45 1.46 2.64 -0.19
C VAL A 45 0.30 1.91 0.48
N GLY A 46 0.62 1.00 1.40
CA GLY A 46 -0.32 0.23 2.19
C GLY A 46 -0.86 -1.03 1.52
N ASP A 47 -1.43 -1.89 2.35
CA ASP A 47 -2.03 -3.16 1.96
C ASP A 47 -1.10 -4.06 1.12
N LEU A 48 0.17 -4.09 1.53
CA LEU A 48 1.17 -5.00 0.97
C LEU A 48 0.78 -6.46 1.23
N PHE A 49 0.28 -6.75 2.42
CA PHE A 49 -0.20 -8.06 2.85
C PHE A 49 -1.72 -8.07 2.97
N ASP A 50 -2.36 -9.17 2.60
CA ASP A 50 -3.81 -9.39 2.79
C ASP A 50 -4.21 -9.44 4.29
N PHE A 51 -3.27 -9.84 5.13
CA PHE A 51 -3.31 -9.72 6.59
C PHE A 51 -1.89 -9.88 7.15
N TYR A 52 -1.48 -8.94 7.99
CA TYR A 52 -0.21 -9.03 8.69
C TYR A 52 -0.39 -8.76 10.18
N PHE A 53 0.11 -9.67 11.00
CA PHE A 53 0.25 -9.47 12.43
C PHE A 53 1.56 -10.10 12.88
N GLU A 54 2.46 -9.29 13.42
CA GLU A 54 3.74 -9.71 13.92
C GLU A 54 3.66 -10.02 15.42
N TYR A 55 3.98 -11.25 15.77
CA TYR A 55 4.16 -11.66 17.14
C TYR A 55 5.64 -11.45 17.54
N PRO A 56 5.96 -11.28 18.84
CA PRO A 56 7.33 -10.96 19.27
C PRO A 56 8.42 -11.93 18.77
N HIS A 57 8.05 -13.18 18.44
CA HIS A 57 8.99 -14.21 17.99
C HIS A 57 8.50 -15.00 16.78
N LEU A 58 7.45 -14.53 16.09
CA LEU A 58 6.85 -15.26 14.98
C LEU A 58 6.44 -14.31 13.86
N ILE A 59 6.88 -14.61 12.66
CA ILE A 59 6.47 -13.94 11.42
C ILE A 59 5.71 -14.90 10.50
N PRO A 60 4.83 -14.38 9.64
CA PRO A 60 4.08 -15.21 8.69
C PRO A 60 5.00 -15.84 7.64
N LYS A 61 5.25 -17.14 7.72
CA LYS A 61 6.07 -17.88 6.73
C LYS A 61 5.48 -17.85 5.31
N ALA A 62 4.21 -17.50 5.17
CA ALA A 62 3.54 -17.43 3.88
C ALA A 62 4.10 -16.35 2.95
N TYR A 63 4.88 -15.40 3.49
CA TYR A 63 5.46 -14.28 2.76
C TYR A 63 6.99 -14.37 2.61
N MET A 64 7.58 -15.55 2.87
CA MET A 64 9.04 -15.75 2.81
C MET A 64 9.64 -15.38 1.45
N ASP A 65 8.93 -15.68 0.36
CA ASP A 65 9.31 -15.31 -1.00
C ASP A 65 9.40 -13.78 -1.20
N PHE A 66 8.45 -13.03 -0.61
CA PHE A 66 8.49 -11.57 -0.60
C PHE A 66 9.63 -11.04 0.28
N TYR A 67 9.81 -11.59 1.48
CA TYR A 67 10.91 -11.17 2.36
C TYR A 67 12.26 -11.33 1.69
N GLN A 68 12.49 -12.47 1.04
CA GLN A 68 13.70 -12.69 0.27
C GLN A 68 13.86 -11.64 -0.83
N LYS A 69 12.78 -11.36 -1.59
CA LYS A 69 12.81 -10.37 -2.67
C LYS A 69 13.13 -8.96 -2.15
N ALA A 70 12.54 -8.56 -1.02
CA ALA A 70 12.82 -7.27 -0.41
C ALA A 70 14.27 -7.15 0.06
N LEU A 71 14.82 -8.19 0.70
CA LEU A 71 16.23 -8.21 1.11
C LEU A 71 17.18 -8.17 -0.09
N GLU A 72 16.86 -8.85 -1.19
CA GLU A 72 17.63 -8.76 -2.45
C GLU A 72 17.61 -7.31 -2.97
N MET A 73 16.46 -6.63 -2.97
CA MET A 73 16.35 -5.23 -3.39
C MET A 73 17.22 -4.31 -2.52
N LYS A 74 17.18 -4.46 -1.20
CA LYS A 74 18.03 -3.68 -0.28
C LYS A 74 19.51 -3.93 -0.53
N ASN A 75 19.92 -5.18 -0.73
CA ASN A 75 21.32 -5.52 -1.03
C ASN A 75 21.81 -4.90 -2.36
N ASP A 76 20.90 -4.67 -3.30
CA ASP A 76 21.18 -3.98 -4.56
C ASP A 76 21.06 -2.45 -4.45
N GLY A 77 20.86 -1.92 -3.25
CA GLY A 77 20.84 -0.47 -2.95
C GLY A 77 19.51 0.21 -3.21
N ILE A 78 18.41 -0.52 -3.35
CA ILE A 78 17.06 0.06 -3.44
C ILE A 78 16.58 0.40 -2.02
N GLU A 79 16.21 1.66 -1.79
CA GLU A 79 15.56 2.07 -0.53
C GLU A 79 14.11 1.61 -0.51
N LEU A 80 13.71 0.83 0.52
CA LEU A 80 12.37 0.30 0.68
C LEU A 80 11.58 1.07 1.74
N HIS A 81 10.46 1.64 1.36
CA HIS A 81 9.55 2.38 2.22
C HIS A 81 8.18 1.70 2.27
N LEU A 82 7.56 1.67 3.44
CA LEU A 82 6.20 1.14 3.63
C LEU A 82 5.35 2.12 4.42
N LEU A 83 4.26 2.59 3.83
CA LEU A 83 3.16 3.21 4.55
C LEU A 83 2.14 2.13 4.86
N LEU A 84 1.68 2.04 6.11
CA LEU A 84 0.79 0.97 6.53
C LEU A 84 -0.66 1.21 6.11
N GLY A 85 -1.27 0.19 5.54
CA GLY A 85 -2.68 0.16 5.21
C GLY A 85 -3.56 -0.33 6.35
N ASN A 86 -4.75 -0.76 6.01
CA ASN A 86 -5.69 -1.32 6.99
C ASN A 86 -5.53 -2.83 7.18
N HIS A 87 -4.89 -3.54 6.27
CA HIS A 87 -4.63 -4.97 6.34
C HIS A 87 -3.30 -5.33 7.01
N ASP A 88 -2.36 -4.41 7.06
CA ASP A 88 -0.98 -4.67 7.50
C ASP A 88 -0.46 -3.68 8.57
N TYR A 89 -1.35 -3.07 9.34
CA TYR A 89 -0.98 -2.09 10.37
C TYR A 89 -0.16 -2.69 11.53
N TRP A 90 -0.29 -3.97 11.80
CA TRP A 90 0.29 -4.60 13.00
C TRP A 90 1.70 -5.17 12.78
N VAL A 91 2.56 -4.36 12.19
CA VAL A 91 3.99 -4.64 12.03
C VAL A 91 4.77 -4.34 13.30
N GLN A 92 5.93 -4.98 13.46
CA GLN A 92 6.89 -4.74 14.54
C GLN A 92 8.33 -4.78 13.98
N GLU A 93 9.28 -5.15 14.83
CA GLU A 93 10.73 -5.06 14.60
C GLU A 93 11.18 -5.70 13.28
N PHE A 94 10.63 -6.86 12.89
CA PHE A 94 11.04 -7.50 11.65
C PHE A 94 10.77 -6.63 10.41
N ILE A 95 9.58 -6.07 10.31
CA ILE A 95 9.24 -5.19 9.17
C ILE A 95 9.96 -3.84 9.32
N THR A 96 9.98 -3.25 10.53
CA THR A 96 10.44 -1.86 10.73
C THR A 96 11.96 -1.73 10.79
N GLU A 97 12.69 -2.78 11.15
CA GLU A 97 14.15 -2.72 11.37
C GLU A 97 14.92 -3.58 10.36
N GLU A 98 14.37 -4.75 9.98
CA GLU A 98 15.08 -5.68 9.11
C GLU A 98 14.69 -5.53 7.63
N LEU A 99 13.38 -5.43 7.35
CA LEU A 99 12.89 -5.54 5.99
C LEU A 99 12.79 -4.19 5.27
N MET A 100 12.29 -3.15 5.93
CA MET A 100 12.09 -1.83 5.34
C MET A 100 13.13 -0.83 5.86
N ASP A 101 13.49 0.16 5.06
CA ASP A 101 14.37 1.25 5.50
C ASP A 101 13.58 2.31 6.27
N GLN A 102 12.30 2.48 5.93
CA GLN A 102 11.39 3.37 6.64
C GLN A 102 9.95 2.85 6.62
N VAL A 103 9.28 2.88 7.78
CA VAL A 103 7.85 2.56 7.91
C VAL A 103 7.08 3.77 8.43
N TYR A 104 5.96 4.08 7.76
CA TYR A 104 5.07 5.19 8.10
C TYR A 104 3.76 4.62 8.65
N PHE A 105 3.42 4.96 9.88
CA PHE A 105 2.21 4.52 10.57
C PHE A 105 0.99 5.38 10.25
N ASP A 106 1.22 6.59 9.77
CA ASP A 106 0.24 7.56 9.32
C ASP A 106 0.67 8.12 7.96
N ASP A 107 -0.13 9.02 7.39
CA ASP A 107 0.17 9.66 6.12
C ASP A 107 1.60 10.23 6.08
N ALA A 108 2.28 10.08 4.96
CA ALA A 108 3.65 10.54 4.80
C ALA A 108 3.70 11.85 3.99
N ILE A 109 4.50 12.79 4.49
CA ILE A 109 4.83 14.02 3.78
C ILE A 109 6.30 13.95 3.42
N LEU A 110 6.60 13.97 2.13
CA LEU A 110 7.96 13.88 1.62
C LEU A 110 8.33 15.12 0.82
N GLN A 111 9.60 15.47 0.89
CA GLN A 111 10.21 16.43 -0.01
C GLN A 111 11.33 15.74 -0.77
N VAL A 112 11.16 15.59 -2.08
CA VAL A 112 12.10 14.90 -2.97
C VAL A 112 12.37 15.79 -4.19
N ASP A 113 13.61 16.07 -4.48
CA ASP A 113 14.06 16.90 -5.59
C ASP A 113 13.32 18.26 -5.69
N GLY A 114 13.05 18.87 -4.54
CA GLY A 114 12.35 20.16 -4.43
C GLY A 114 10.84 20.09 -4.56
N LYS A 115 10.27 18.91 -4.82
CA LYS A 115 8.82 18.66 -4.91
C LYS A 115 8.27 18.12 -3.59
N LYS A 116 7.04 18.54 -3.24
CA LYS A 116 6.36 18.14 -2.01
C LYS A 116 5.26 17.14 -2.32
N LEU A 117 5.41 15.92 -1.79
CA LEU A 117 4.51 14.80 -2.02
C LEU A 117 3.70 14.50 -0.75
N PHE A 118 2.39 14.34 -0.88
CA PHE A 118 1.52 13.78 0.15
C PHE A 118 1.17 12.35 -0.22
N ILE A 119 1.47 11.40 0.66
CA ILE A 119 1.26 9.97 0.43
C ILE A 119 0.34 9.45 1.52
N THR A 120 -0.77 8.86 1.13
CA THR A 120 -1.76 8.28 2.03
C THR A 120 -2.20 6.91 1.50
N HIS A 121 -2.50 5.98 2.41
CA HIS A 121 -3.18 4.76 1.96
C HIS A 121 -4.61 5.07 1.50
N GLY A 122 -5.30 6.00 2.17
CA GLY A 122 -6.64 6.44 1.79
C GLY A 122 -7.76 5.89 2.67
N ASP A 123 -7.50 4.90 3.50
CA ASP A 123 -8.49 4.26 4.35
C ASP A 123 -9.10 5.25 5.38
N GLY A 124 -10.40 5.50 5.25
CA GLY A 124 -11.14 6.48 6.07
C GLY A 124 -10.97 7.94 5.64
N LEU A 125 -10.50 8.17 4.41
CA LEU A 125 -10.30 9.52 3.86
C LEU A 125 -11.63 10.19 3.49
N LEU A 126 -12.62 9.39 3.02
CA LEU A 126 -13.90 9.93 2.58
C LEU A 126 -14.69 10.54 3.72
N SER A 127 -15.41 11.64 3.44
CA SER A 127 -16.15 12.42 4.45
C SER A 127 -17.20 11.57 5.19
N TRP A 128 -17.78 10.57 4.53
CA TRP A 128 -18.83 9.68 5.09
C TRP A 128 -18.29 8.44 5.84
N ASP A 129 -16.98 8.17 5.85
CA ASP A 129 -16.38 6.99 6.50
C ASP A 129 -16.28 7.10 8.05
N HIS A 130 -17.28 7.74 8.70
CA HIS A 130 -17.25 7.96 10.15
C HIS A 130 -17.15 6.66 10.95
N GLY A 131 -17.93 5.65 10.60
CA GLY A 131 -17.93 4.35 11.28
C GLY A 131 -16.59 3.63 11.13
N TYR A 132 -16.04 3.66 9.92
CA TYR A 132 -14.74 3.09 9.64
C TYR A 132 -13.62 3.79 10.45
N ARG A 133 -13.62 5.13 10.53
CA ARG A 133 -12.63 5.87 11.32
C ARG A 133 -12.66 5.51 12.81
N ILE A 134 -13.84 5.22 13.36
CA ILE A 134 -13.96 4.75 14.75
C ILE A 134 -13.36 3.34 14.88
N LEU A 135 -13.72 2.42 13.98
CA LEU A 135 -13.17 1.06 13.96
C LEU A 135 -11.63 1.09 13.82
N LYS A 136 -11.11 1.90 12.90
CA LYS A 136 -9.66 2.09 12.67
C LYS A 136 -8.94 2.50 13.97
N LYS A 137 -9.50 3.45 14.73
CA LYS A 137 -8.93 3.87 16.03
C LYS A 137 -8.92 2.73 17.06
N ILE A 138 -9.96 1.90 17.08
CA ILE A 138 -10.04 0.77 18.02
C ILE A 138 -8.98 -0.28 17.68
N ILE A 139 -8.94 -0.76 16.43
CA ILE A 139 -8.04 -1.84 16.00
C ILE A 139 -6.57 -1.42 15.99
N ARG A 140 -6.28 -0.12 15.83
CA ARG A 140 -4.93 0.46 15.92
C ARG A 140 -4.52 0.84 17.34
N SER A 141 -5.42 0.70 18.33
CA SER A 141 -5.09 1.03 19.73
C SER A 141 -4.10 0.02 20.32
N LYS A 142 -3.17 0.51 21.15
CA LYS A 142 -2.19 -0.32 21.85
C LYS A 142 -2.85 -1.43 22.69
N PHE A 143 -4.02 -1.12 23.26
CA PHE A 143 -4.79 -2.10 24.03
C PHE A 143 -5.32 -3.23 23.17
N PHE A 144 -5.91 -2.92 22.00
CA PHE A 144 -6.41 -3.93 21.07
C PHE A 144 -5.27 -4.82 20.54
N ILE A 145 -4.15 -4.20 20.15
CA ILE A 145 -2.96 -4.92 19.68
C ILE A 145 -2.40 -5.84 20.78
N TRP A 146 -2.31 -5.34 22.02
CA TRP A 146 -1.91 -6.15 23.15
C TRP A 146 -2.86 -7.35 23.39
N LEU A 147 -4.17 -7.11 23.37
CA LEU A 147 -5.18 -8.17 23.53
C LEU A 147 -5.07 -9.22 22.39
N PHE A 148 -4.91 -8.77 21.15
CA PHE A 148 -4.82 -9.65 19.99
C PHE A 148 -3.56 -10.54 20.02
N ARG A 149 -2.47 -10.13 20.67
CA ARG A 149 -1.25 -10.95 20.86
C ARG A 149 -1.50 -12.23 21.66
N TRP A 150 -2.55 -12.26 22.48
CA TRP A 150 -2.93 -13.47 23.24
C TRP A 150 -3.74 -14.46 22.41
N VAL A 151 -4.21 -14.07 21.25
CA VAL A 151 -4.89 -14.97 20.32
C VAL A 151 -3.84 -15.88 19.66
N HIS A 152 -4.07 -17.20 19.75
CA HIS A 152 -3.15 -18.15 19.13
C HIS A 152 -2.99 -17.84 17.62
N PRO A 153 -1.79 -17.78 17.05
CA PRO A 153 -1.55 -17.38 15.66
C PRO A 153 -2.42 -18.12 14.64
N THR A 154 -2.61 -19.44 14.81
CA THR A 154 -3.46 -20.23 13.91
C THR A 154 -4.92 -19.75 13.90
N ILE A 155 -5.45 -19.28 15.04
CA ILE A 155 -6.82 -18.76 15.13
C ILE A 155 -6.88 -17.38 14.49
N ALA A 156 -5.90 -16.52 14.81
CA ALA A 156 -5.79 -15.18 14.25
C ALA A 156 -5.76 -15.21 12.71
N TYR A 157 -4.90 -16.04 12.12
CA TYR A 157 -4.81 -16.18 10.67
C TYR A 157 -6.02 -16.84 10.01
N ARG A 158 -6.72 -17.77 10.70
CA ARG A 158 -8.00 -18.30 10.20
C ARG A 158 -9.08 -17.23 10.17
N LEU A 159 -9.19 -16.44 11.23
CA LEU A 159 -10.13 -15.32 11.32
C LEU A 159 -9.86 -14.29 10.24
N ALA A 160 -8.60 -13.89 10.07
CA ALA A 160 -8.18 -12.97 9.03
C ALA A 160 -8.54 -13.45 7.62
N ASN A 161 -8.28 -14.72 7.30
CA ASN A 161 -8.67 -15.30 6.01
C ASN A 161 -10.20 -15.27 5.78
N ALA A 162 -11.00 -15.45 6.83
CA ALA A 162 -12.46 -15.38 6.71
C ALA A 162 -12.94 -13.95 6.42
N ILE A 163 -12.36 -12.96 7.11
CA ILE A 163 -12.67 -11.53 6.93
C ILE A 163 -12.24 -11.06 5.52
N SER A 164 -11.01 -11.38 5.11
CA SER A 164 -10.49 -11.02 3.80
C SER A 164 -11.33 -11.57 2.64
N LYS A 165 -11.84 -12.79 2.75
CA LYS A 165 -12.76 -13.36 1.76
C LYS A 165 -14.08 -12.61 1.68
N SER A 166 -14.60 -12.12 2.80
CA SER A 166 -15.88 -11.40 2.86
C SER A 166 -15.79 -10.01 2.23
N GLY A 167 -14.67 -9.31 2.43
CA GLY A 167 -14.47 -7.94 1.90
C GLY A 167 -14.34 -7.85 0.37
N ARG A 168 -13.85 -8.90 -0.28
CA ARG A 168 -13.59 -8.92 -1.74
C ARG A 168 -14.83 -8.97 -2.63
N HIS A 169 -16.01 -9.23 -2.10
CA HIS A 169 -17.26 -9.30 -2.87
C HIS A 169 -17.98 -7.96 -3.05
N HIS A 170 -17.44 -6.87 -2.51
CA HIS A 170 -17.99 -5.55 -2.75
C HIS A 170 -17.46 -4.97 -4.07
N THR A 171 -18.09 -5.37 -5.17
CA THR A 171 -18.02 -4.61 -6.42
C THR A 171 -18.80 -3.30 -6.17
N HIS A 172 -18.08 -2.20 -5.97
CA HIS A 172 -18.71 -0.90 -5.81
C HIS A 172 -19.50 -0.54 -7.07
N SER A 173 -20.69 0.03 -6.88
CA SER A 173 -21.51 0.51 -8.01
C SER A 173 -20.75 1.64 -8.74
N ASN A 174 -21.08 1.83 -10.03
CA ASN A 174 -20.50 2.92 -10.82
C ASN A 174 -20.74 4.30 -10.18
N ASP A 175 -21.87 4.49 -9.51
CA ASP A 175 -22.19 5.73 -8.79
C ASP A 175 -21.28 5.94 -7.58
N PHE A 176 -21.03 4.90 -6.79
CA PHE A 176 -20.09 4.98 -5.67
C PHE A 176 -18.68 5.36 -6.14
N ASN A 177 -18.19 4.74 -7.21
CA ASN A 177 -16.88 5.08 -7.77
C ASN A 177 -16.82 6.53 -8.28
N LYS A 178 -17.93 7.09 -8.77
CA LYS A 178 -17.99 8.49 -9.17
C LYS A 178 -17.87 9.43 -7.98
N ASP A 179 -18.59 9.15 -6.89
CA ASP A 179 -18.54 9.97 -5.67
C ASP A 179 -17.15 9.91 -5.03
N VAL A 180 -16.52 8.74 -5.02
CA VAL A 180 -15.13 8.56 -4.55
C VAL A 180 -14.16 9.44 -5.35
N ARG A 181 -14.25 9.44 -6.69
CA ARG A 181 -13.39 10.27 -7.55
C ARG A 181 -13.54 11.76 -7.25
N ILE A 182 -14.78 12.23 -7.05
CA ILE A 182 -15.05 13.63 -6.73
C ILE A 182 -14.43 13.99 -5.38
N GLU A 183 -14.65 13.16 -4.36
CA GLU A 183 -14.14 13.42 -3.02
C GLU A 183 -12.61 13.40 -2.97
N LEU A 184 -11.97 12.44 -3.63
CA LEU A 184 -10.51 12.36 -3.70
C LEU A 184 -9.90 13.58 -4.39
N GLN A 185 -10.53 14.08 -5.47
CA GLN A 185 -10.08 15.30 -6.14
C GLN A 185 -10.25 16.53 -5.23
N ASN A 186 -11.32 16.60 -4.42
CA ASN A 186 -11.51 17.68 -3.44
C ASN A 186 -10.44 17.65 -2.34
N VAL A 187 -10.10 16.46 -1.84
CA VAL A 187 -9.02 16.28 -0.86
C VAL A 187 -7.67 16.69 -1.49
N ALA A 188 -7.39 16.23 -2.70
CA ALA A 188 -6.17 16.57 -3.41
C ALA A 188 -6.05 18.08 -3.65
N LYS A 189 -7.16 18.72 -4.07
CA LYS A 189 -7.22 20.18 -4.24
C LYS A 189 -6.81 20.91 -2.97
N ASN A 190 -7.33 20.49 -1.81
CA ASN A 190 -6.98 21.10 -0.54
C ASN A 190 -5.46 20.95 -0.23
N HIS A 191 -4.85 19.81 -0.53
CA HIS A 191 -3.41 19.64 -0.37
C HIS A 191 -2.62 20.53 -1.33
N PHE A 192 -3.01 20.61 -2.60
CA PHE A 192 -2.33 21.44 -3.59
C PHE A 192 -2.45 22.93 -3.28
N ASP A 193 -3.60 23.39 -2.80
CA ASP A 193 -3.79 24.76 -2.32
C ASP A 193 -2.89 25.07 -1.09
N ASN A 194 -2.41 24.04 -0.37
CA ASN A 194 -1.44 24.14 0.73
C ASN A 194 0.01 23.83 0.31
N GLY A 195 0.30 23.89 -0.98
CA GLY A 195 1.66 23.85 -1.53
C GLY A 195 2.25 22.46 -1.70
N PHE A 196 1.42 21.42 -1.83
CA PHE A 196 1.86 20.11 -2.32
C PHE A 196 1.82 20.10 -3.84
N ASP A 197 2.79 19.42 -4.46
CA ASP A 197 2.86 19.22 -5.91
C ASP A 197 2.13 17.94 -6.33
N PHE A 198 2.23 16.88 -5.52
CA PHE A 198 1.71 15.56 -5.86
C PHE A 198 1.01 14.91 -4.66
N MET A 199 -0.04 14.13 -4.96
CA MET A 199 -0.69 13.24 -4.00
C MET A 199 -0.73 11.83 -4.55
N ILE A 200 -0.36 10.84 -3.73
CA ILE A 200 -0.41 9.41 -4.05
C ILE A 200 -1.34 8.73 -3.05
N CYS A 201 -2.30 7.95 -3.57
CA CYS A 201 -3.33 7.30 -2.77
C CYS A 201 -3.54 5.85 -3.20
N GLY A 202 -3.68 4.92 -2.25
CA GLY A 202 -4.10 3.54 -2.44
C GLY A 202 -5.58 3.31 -2.15
N HIS A 203 -5.94 2.10 -1.63
CA HIS A 203 -7.22 1.71 -1.04
C HIS A 203 -8.43 1.67 -1.97
N TYR A 204 -8.57 2.61 -2.89
CA TYR A 204 -9.74 2.74 -3.76
C TYR A 204 -9.60 1.96 -5.07
N HIS A 205 -8.43 1.42 -5.36
CA HIS A 205 -8.14 0.54 -6.50
C HIS A 205 -8.53 1.12 -7.89
N LEU A 206 -8.49 2.46 -8.05
CA LEU A 206 -8.97 3.08 -9.30
C LEU A 206 -8.00 2.92 -10.47
N GLY A 207 -6.69 2.88 -10.21
CA GLY A 207 -5.68 2.88 -11.28
C GLY A 207 -5.76 4.13 -12.17
N GLU A 208 -6.05 5.31 -11.59
CA GLU A 208 -6.34 6.55 -12.33
C GLU A 208 -5.44 7.71 -11.88
N MET A 209 -5.14 8.59 -12.84
CA MET A 209 -4.41 9.84 -12.58
C MET A 209 -5.35 11.03 -12.84
N PHE A 210 -5.36 11.99 -11.91
CA PHE A 210 -6.13 13.22 -12.03
C PHE A 210 -5.22 14.43 -11.97
N SER A 211 -5.42 15.38 -12.89
CA SER A 211 -4.83 16.71 -12.79
C SER A 211 -5.82 17.63 -12.07
N VAL A 212 -5.41 18.21 -10.96
CA VAL A 212 -6.24 19.08 -10.12
C VAL A 212 -5.44 20.35 -9.84
N ASN A 213 -5.92 21.50 -10.30
CA ASN A 213 -5.15 22.75 -10.32
C ASN A 213 -3.77 22.54 -10.99
N GLU A 214 -2.69 22.86 -10.29
CA GLU A 214 -1.30 22.67 -10.76
C GLU A 214 -0.70 21.34 -10.28
N GLY A 215 -1.42 20.55 -9.48
CA GLY A 215 -0.95 19.28 -8.92
C GLY A 215 -1.50 18.05 -9.63
N LYS A 216 -0.93 16.88 -9.31
CA LYS A 216 -1.40 15.59 -9.80
C LYS A 216 -1.71 14.65 -8.65
N LEU A 217 -2.87 13.97 -8.74
CA LEU A 217 -3.29 12.91 -7.86
C LEU A 217 -3.17 11.58 -8.59
N ALA A 218 -2.34 10.66 -8.10
CA ALA A 218 -2.30 9.28 -8.51
C ALA A 218 -3.10 8.41 -7.53
N VAL A 219 -4.18 7.77 -7.97
CA VAL A 219 -4.90 6.75 -7.22
C VAL A 219 -4.49 5.39 -7.79
N LEU A 220 -3.72 4.65 -7.01
CA LEU A 220 -3.13 3.38 -7.45
C LEU A 220 -4.21 2.30 -7.64
N GLY A 221 -3.96 1.36 -8.54
CA GLY A 221 -4.79 0.18 -8.75
C GLY A 221 -4.42 -0.95 -7.80
N ASP A 222 -5.22 -2.02 -7.83
CA ASP A 222 -4.97 -3.26 -7.11
C ASP A 222 -4.23 -4.30 -7.97
N TRP A 223 -3.59 -5.26 -7.29
CA TRP A 223 -2.85 -6.32 -7.98
C TRP A 223 -3.69 -7.54 -8.36
N PHE A 224 -5.01 -7.51 -8.15
CA PHE A 224 -5.93 -8.57 -8.60
C PHE A 224 -6.49 -8.31 -9.99
N TYR A 225 -6.90 -7.06 -10.26
CA TYR A 225 -7.67 -6.71 -11.46
C TYR A 225 -7.02 -5.63 -12.31
N GLN A 226 -6.39 -4.63 -11.69
CA GLN A 226 -5.80 -3.48 -12.37
C GLN A 226 -4.39 -3.17 -11.83
N PRO A 227 -3.42 -4.08 -12.04
CA PRO A 227 -2.06 -3.84 -11.57
C PRO A 227 -1.51 -2.54 -12.15
N SER A 228 -1.07 -1.66 -11.28
CA SER A 228 -0.47 -0.40 -11.68
C SER A 228 0.58 0.05 -10.66
N TYR A 229 1.44 0.93 -11.08
CA TYR A 229 2.42 1.61 -10.25
C TYR A 229 2.62 3.04 -10.74
N ALA A 230 2.95 3.94 -9.83
CA ALA A 230 3.33 5.30 -10.21
C ALA A 230 4.84 5.50 -10.11
N ILE A 231 5.37 6.41 -10.91
CA ILE A 231 6.79 6.81 -10.89
C ILE A 231 6.86 8.32 -10.69
N PHE A 232 7.64 8.73 -9.70
CA PHE A 232 8.13 10.10 -9.59
C PHE A 232 9.60 10.12 -10.01
N ASP A 233 9.91 10.83 -11.10
CA ASP A 233 11.24 10.86 -11.70
C ASP A 233 12.16 11.98 -11.17
N GLY A 234 11.67 12.75 -10.19
CA GLY A 234 12.32 13.94 -9.64
C GLY A 234 11.68 15.24 -10.13
N THR A 235 10.90 15.20 -11.20
CA THR A 235 10.24 16.36 -11.79
C THR A 235 8.74 16.17 -11.93
N ASP A 236 8.31 15.01 -12.36
CA ASP A 236 6.91 14.71 -12.65
C ASP A 236 6.47 13.35 -12.09
N LEU A 237 5.16 13.20 -11.88
CA LEU A 237 4.50 11.97 -11.44
C LEU A 237 3.72 11.38 -12.59
N THR A 238 3.95 10.10 -12.88
CA THR A 238 3.26 9.34 -13.94
C THR A 238 2.71 8.04 -13.38
N LEU A 239 1.57 7.57 -13.91
CA LEU A 239 0.94 6.29 -13.55
C LEU A 239 1.04 5.33 -14.73
N HIS A 240 1.46 4.10 -14.46
CA HIS A 240 1.69 3.08 -15.47
C HIS A 240 0.87 1.83 -15.15
N PRO A 241 0.09 1.30 -16.10
CA PRO A 241 -0.48 -0.03 -15.95
C PRO A 241 0.66 -1.06 -15.98
N TRP A 242 0.51 -2.13 -15.20
CA TRP A 242 1.41 -3.27 -15.26
C TRP A 242 0.70 -4.45 -15.93
N GLU A 243 1.22 -4.86 -17.08
CA GLU A 243 0.63 -5.98 -17.81
C GLU A 243 1.00 -7.31 -17.13
N ASN A 244 -0.02 -8.04 -16.72
CA ASN A 244 0.16 -9.44 -16.36
C ASN A 244 0.32 -10.21 -17.68
N ASP A 245 1.56 -10.60 -18.04
CA ASP A 245 1.75 -11.55 -19.13
C ASP A 245 0.83 -12.76 -18.93
N ALA A 246 0.02 -13.05 -19.94
CA ALA A 246 -1.01 -14.09 -19.97
C ALA A 246 -0.42 -15.51 -19.78
#